data_60b675fe1225e6c7447467b70ec179e7
#
_entry.id   60b675fe1225e6c7447467b70ec179e7
#
_cell.length_a   1.000
_cell.length_b   1.000
_cell.length_c   1.000
_cell.angle_alpha   90.00
_cell.angle_beta   90.00
_cell.angle_gamma   90.00
#
_symmetry.space_group_name_H-M   'P 1'
#
loop_
_entity.id
_entity.type
_entity.pdbx_description
1 polymer ?
#
loop_
_entity_poly.entity_id
_entity_poly.type
_entity_poly.pdbx_seq_one_letter_code
_entity_poly.pdbx_strand_id
1 'polypeptide(L)'
;MNKKTEEISSAFDCLAVTQVKVYPFKETPSMGKLLGMASIVLNDQLLVRHLRIMEGENGLFVGYPNDPFYKGEDIRSVCFPMTRQLREHIENCVLEKYQASLDPVDWKVRFRLDNDALETTVTETDRSSAIETARAKLATRFGSVVDDAEVELAEEVSK
;
A
#
# COMPACT_ATOMS: atom_id res chain seq x y z
N MET A 1 13.93 -30.61 -28.31
CA MET A 1 12.78 -30.14 -27.48
C MET A 1 11.50 -30.45 -28.22
N ASN A 2 10.52 -30.98 -27.53
CA ASN A 2 9.29 -31.36 -28.15
C ASN A 2 8.42 -30.11 -28.34
N LYS A 3 7.82 -29.90 -29.51
CA LYS A 3 6.96 -28.76 -29.87
C LYS A 3 5.90 -28.45 -28.77
N LYS A 4 5.39 -29.49 -28.12
CA LYS A 4 4.42 -29.39 -27.03
C LYS A 4 4.96 -28.76 -25.76
N THR A 5 6.28 -28.87 -25.52
CA THR A 5 6.95 -28.25 -24.37
C THR A 5 7.22 -26.76 -24.61
N GLU A 6 7.49 -26.36 -25.85
CA GLU A 6 7.67 -24.95 -26.23
C GLU A 6 6.34 -24.17 -26.20
N GLU A 7 5.23 -24.78 -26.63
CA GLU A 7 3.90 -24.16 -26.54
C GLU A 7 3.44 -23.98 -25.09
N ILE A 8 3.77 -24.92 -24.20
CA ILE A 8 3.46 -24.81 -22.78
C ILE A 8 4.32 -23.71 -22.13
N SER A 9 5.59 -23.61 -22.49
CA SER A 9 6.50 -22.57 -21.99
C SER A 9 5.99 -21.17 -22.34
N SER A 10 5.61 -20.94 -23.59
CA SER A 10 5.14 -19.62 -24.04
C SER A 10 3.82 -19.17 -23.37
N ALA A 11 2.97 -20.11 -22.96
CA ALA A 11 1.70 -19.81 -22.28
C ALA A 11 1.89 -19.37 -20.81
N PHE A 12 3.07 -19.66 -20.21
CA PHE A 12 3.37 -19.38 -18.79
C PHE A 12 4.56 -18.42 -18.60
N ASP A 13 5.05 -17.81 -19.64
CA ASP A 13 6.22 -16.92 -19.60
C ASP A 13 5.96 -15.63 -18.80
N CYS A 14 4.72 -15.30 -18.52
CA CYS A 14 4.36 -14.08 -17.82
C CYS A 14 3.27 -14.35 -16.80
N LEU A 15 3.54 -14.05 -15.53
CA LEU A 15 2.51 -14.02 -14.49
C LEU A 15 1.92 -12.61 -14.38
N ALA A 16 0.61 -12.52 -14.56
CA ALA A 16 -0.13 -11.29 -14.41
C ALA A 16 -1.22 -11.42 -13.34
N VAL A 17 -1.42 -10.36 -12.57
CA VAL A 17 -2.55 -10.27 -11.64
C VAL A 17 -3.81 -9.97 -12.44
N THR A 18 -4.75 -10.91 -12.47
CA THR A 18 -6.02 -10.80 -13.22
C THR A 18 -7.19 -10.41 -12.34
N GLN A 19 -7.13 -10.69 -11.03
CA GLN A 19 -8.13 -10.25 -10.08
C GLN A 19 -7.48 -9.88 -8.75
N VAL A 20 -8.01 -8.87 -8.10
CA VAL A 20 -7.63 -8.44 -6.74
C VAL A 20 -8.88 -8.25 -5.90
N LYS A 21 -8.89 -8.83 -4.71
CA LYS A 21 -9.87 -8.54 -3.66
C LYS A 21 -9.13 -8.04 -2.44
N VAL A 22 -9.61 -6.93 -1.88
CA VAL A 22 -9.06 -6.33 -0.67
C VAL A 22 -10.11 -6.25 0.41
N TYR A 23 -9.68 -6.39 1.64
CA TYR A 23 -10.49 -6.33 2.86
C TYR A 23 -9.82 -5.36 3.82
N PRO A 24 -10.10 -4.05 3.69
CA PRO A 24 -9.55 -3.04 4.59
C PRO A 24 -10.05 -3.27 6.02
N PHE A 25 -9.19 -3.09 6.99
CA PHE A 25 -9.58 -3.08 8.39
C PHE A 25 -9.93 -1.65 8.79
N LYS A 26 -11.00 -1.52 9.58
CA LYS A 26 -11.19 -0.30 10.35
C LYS A 26 -10.12 -0.27 11.43
N GLU A 27 -9.46 0.86 11.57
CA GLU A 27 -8.35 1.02 12.51
C GLU A 27 -8.75 0.54 13.91
N THR A 28 -8.01 -0.45 14.38
CA THR A 28 -8.06 -0.86 15.78
C THR A 28 -6.64 -0.74 16.34
N PRO A 29 -6.43 -0.09 17.48
CA PRO A 29 -5.11 0.08 18.09
C PRO A 29 -4.34 -1.24 18.30
N SER A 30 -5.05 -2.36 18.36
CA SER A 30 -4.50 -3.69 18.56
C SER A 30 -3.89 -4.33 17.32
N MET A 31 -4.15 -3.80 16.11
CA MET A 31 -3.68 -4.41 14.86
C MET A 31 -2.31 -3.87 14.39
N GLY A 32 -1.76 -2.87 15.08
CA GLY A 32 -0.46 -2.30 14.75
C GLY A 32 -0.42 -1.71 13.33
N LYS A 33 0.57 -2.13 12.56
CA LYS A 33 0.79 -1.68 11.17
C LYS A 33 0.01 -2.46 10.11
N LEU A 34 -0.84 -3.40 10.50
CA LEU A 34 -1.66 -4.19 9.59
C LEU A 34 -2.94 -3.43 9.25
N LEU A 35 -3.08 -3.02 7.99
CA LEU A 35 -4.18 -2.18 7.50
C LEU A 35 -5.29 -2.97 6.81
N GLY A 36 -5.00 -4.16 6.35
CA GLY A 36 -5.96 -5.00 5.67
C GLY A 36 -5.38 -6.31 5.15
N MET A 37 -6.25 -7.10 4.57
CA MET A 37 -5.90 -8.35 3.90
C MET A 37 -6.24 -8.25 2.42
N ALA A 38 -5.54 -9.03 1.60
CA ALA A 38 -5.83 -9.13 0.18
C ALA A 38 -5.73 -10.57 -0.32
N SER A 39 -6.36 -10.81 -1.45
CA SER A 39 -6.17 -12.00 -2.27
C SER A 39 -6.04 -11.60 -3.73
N ILE A 40 -5.22 -12.33 -4.46
CA ILE A 40 -5.00 -12.12 -5.89
C ILE A 40 -5.24 -13.41 -6.67
N VAL A 41 -5.63 -13.26 -7.92
CA VAL A 41 -5.63 -14.34 -8.90
C VAL A 41 -4.57 -14.04 -9.95
N LEU A 42 -3.72 -15.01 -10.24
CA LEU A 42 -2.70 -14.93 -11.27
C LEU A 42 -3.18 -15.71 -12.50
N ASN A 43 -3.16 -15.05 -13.67
CA ASN A 43 -3.53 -15.62 -14.97
C ASN A 43 -4.88 -16.36 -15.00
N ASP A 44 -5.86 -15.93 -14.18
CA ASP A 44 -7.16 -16.60 -13.97
C ASP A 44 -7.08 -18.08 -13.53
N GLN A 45 -5.90 -18.52 -13.04
CA GLN A 45 -5.62 -19.92 -12.75
C GLN A 45 -5.17 -20.19 -11.32
N LEU A 46 -4.47 -19.26 -10.68
CA LEU A 46 -3.92 -19.45 -9.33
C LEU A 46 -4.43 -18.38 -8.36
N LEU A 47 -5.16 -18.80 -7.34
CA LEU A 47 -5.59 -17.93 -6.25
C LEU A 47 -4.57 -17.95 -5.11
N VAL A 48 -4.05 -16.77 -4.76
CA VAL A 48 -3.19 -16.57 -3.58
C VAL A 48 -3.96 -15.73 -2.56
N ARG A 49 -4.10 -16.26 -1.35
CA ARG A 49 -4.79 -15.62 -0.22
C ARG A 49 -3.81 -15.18 0.87
N HIS A 50 -4.32 -14.46 1.85
CA HIS A 50 -3.59 -14.02 3.04
C HIS A 50 -2.40 -13.10 2.75
N LEU A 51 -2.50 -12.31 1.67
CA LEU A 51 -1.63 -11.16 1.50
C LEU A 51 -2.00 -10.11 2.54
N ARG A 52 -1.02 -9.49 3.16
CA ARG A 52 -1.20 -8.47 4.20
C ARG A 52 -0.85 -7.10 3.65
N ILE A 53 -1.72 -6.13 3.84
CA ILE A 53 -1.45 -4.74 3.52
C ILE A 53 -0.94 -4.10 4.80
N MET A 54 0.29 -3.63 4.77
CA MET A 54 1.00 -3.13 5.94
C MET A 54 1.60 -1.75 5.69
N GLU A 55 1.73 -0.97 6.75
CA GLU A 55 2.45 0.30 6.72
C GLU A 55 3.89 0.10 7.22
N GLY A 56 4.84 0.53 6.41
CA GLY A 56 6.26 0.52 6.72
C GLY A 56 6.85 1.93 6.81
N GLU A 57 8.14 2.02 7.05
CA GLU A 57 8.86 3.30 7.12
C GLU A 57 8.87 4.05 5.78
N ASN A 58 8.83 3.31 4.66
CA ASN A 58 8.84 3.86 3.30
C ASN A 58 7.46 3.88 2.64
N GLY A 59 6.38 3.69 3.40
CA GLY A 59 5.01 3.66 2.90
C GLY A 59 4.36 2.28 2.97
N LEU A 60 3.29 2.10 2.21
CA LEU A 60 2.54 0.85 2.17
C LEU A 60 3.31 -0.25 1.43
N PHE A 61 3.21 -1.45 1.92
CA PHE A 61 3.76 -2.63 1.25
C PHE A 61 2.88 -3.87 1.44
N VAL A 62 3.09 -4.87 0.60
CA VAL A 62 2.38 -6.15 0.67
C VAL A 62 3.26 -7.23 1.31
N GLY A 63 2.79 -7.77 2.42
CA GLY A 63 3.36 -8.95 3.06
C GLY A 63 2.74 -10.24 2.53
N TYR A 64 3.57 -11.25 2.32
CA TYR A 64 3.13 -12.55 1.80
C TYR A 64 2.78 -13.52 2.95
N PRO A 65 1.98 -14.59 2.67
CA PRO A 65 1.55 -15.50 3.72
C PRO A 65 2.74 -16.23 4.34
N ASN A 66 2.78 -16.24 5.68
CA ASN A 66 3.84 -16.86 6.44
C ASN A 66 3.58 -18.38 6.62
N ASP A 67 4.67 -19.12 6.71
CA ASP A 67 4.65 -20.53 7.09
C ASP A 67 4.36 -20.66 8.60
N PRO A 68 3.17 -21.18 9.00
CA PRO A 68 2.81 -21.29 10.41
C PRO A 68 3.59 -22.38 11.16
N PHE A 69 4.27 -23.27 10.44
CA PHE A 69 5.04 -24.36 11.02
C PHE A 69 6.53 -24.05 11.14
N TYR A 70 6.99 -22.97 10.54
CA TYR A 70 8.37 -22.54 10.66
C TYR A 70 8.63 -21.90 12.03
N LYS A 71 9.61 -22.45 12.75
CA LYS A 71 9.99 -22.02 14.11
C LYS A 71 11.34 -21.32 14.19
N GLY A 72 11.90 -20.89 13.06
CA GLY A 72 13.12 -20.11 13.01
C GLY A 72 12.91 -18.67 13.49
N GLU A 73 14.00 -17.96 13.70
CA GLU A 73 13.97 -16.54 14.12
C GLU A 73 13.51 -15.59 13.00
N ASP A 74 13.68 -16.02 11.75
CA ASP A 74 13.29 -15.23 10.58
C ASP A 74 11.85 -15.50 10.16
N ILE A 75 11.28 -14.59 9.38
CA ILE A 75 9.97 -14.77 8.76
C ILE A 75 10.14 -15.60 7.47
N ARG A 76 9.47 -16.73 7.39
CA ARG A 76 9.43 -17.58 6.20
C ARG A 76 8.07 -17.50 5.55
N SER A 77 8.02 -17.08 4.29
CA SER A 77 6.78 -17.06 3.51
C SER A 77 6.58 -18.39 2.77
N VAL A 78 5.35 -18.91 2.76
CA VAL A 78 4.98 -20.11 1.99
C VAL A 78 4.86 -19.83 0.48
N CYS A 79 4.55 -18.58 0.12
CA CYS A 79 4.39 -18.15 -1.26
C CYS A 79 4.85 -16.70 -1.38
N PHE A 80 5.71 -16.41 -2.33
CA PHE A 80 6.21 -15.05 -2.61
C PHE A 80 6.77 -14.95 -4.03
N PRO A 81 6.76 -13.76 -4.65
CA PRO A 81 7.32 -13.57 -5.97
C PRO A 81 8.85 -13.71 -5.95
N MET A 82 9.39 -14.46 -6.90
CA MET A 82 10.83 -14.69 -7.02
C MET A 82 11.56 -13.54 -7.74
N THR A 83 10.84 -12.75 -8.52
CA THR A 83 11.41 -11.62 -9.26
C THR A 83 10.94 -10.29 -8.69
N ARG A 84 11.80 -9.27 -8.79
CA ARG A 84 11.44 -7.91 -8.41
C ARG A 84 10.28 -7.38 -9.24
N GLN A 85 10.27 -7.63 -10.53
CA GLN A 85 9.21 -7.18 -11.45
C GLN A 85 7.84 -7.72 -11.04
N LEU A 86 7.74 -9.02 -10.73
CA LEU A 86 6.48 -9.61 -10.29
C LEU A 86 6.06 -9.06 -8.92
N ARG A 87 6.99 -8.83 -8.02
CA ARG A 87 6.73 -8.21 -6.72
C ARG A 87 6.14 -6.83 -6.87
N GLU A 88 6.77 -5.97 -7.64
CA GLU A 88 6.30 -4.61 -7.91
C GLU A 88 4.92 -4.61 -8.60
N HIS A 89 4.71 -5.52 -9.54
CA HIS A 89 3.41 -5.67 -10.21
C HIS A 89 2.29 -6.06 -9.23
N ILE A 90 2.52 -7.05 -8.38
CA ILE A 90 1.55 -7.47 -7.35
C ILE A 90 1.29 -6.33 -6.36
N GLU A 91 2.33 -5.68 -5.86
CA GLU A 91 2.20 -4.56 -4.92
C GLU A 91 1.38 -3.42 -5.51
N ASN A 92 1.68 -3.00 -6.73
CA ASN A 92 0.93 -1.94 -7.41
C ASN A 92 -0.56 -2.30 -7.55
N CYS A 93 -0.86 -3.50 -8.06
CA CYS A 93 -2.25 -3.95 -8.24
C CYS A 93 -3.03 -4.01 -6.91
N VAL A 94 -2.40 -4.52 -5.85
CA VAL A 94 -3.04 -4.66 -4.53
C VAL A 94 -3.22 -3.30 -3.86
N LEU A 95 -2.19 -2.45 -3.87
CA LEU A 95 -2.23 -1.15 -3.21
C LEU A 95 -3.16 -0.16 -3.91
N GLU A 96 -3.19 -0.15 -5.25
CA GLU A 96 -4.18 0.63 -6.01
C GLU A 96 -5.62 0.22 -5.65
N LYS A 97 -5.88 -1.09 -5.59
CA LYS A 97 -7.21 -1.61 -5.22
C LYS A 97 -7.56 -1.28 -3.78
N TYR A 98 -6.58 -1.33 -2.88
CA TYR A 98 -6.77 -0.97 -1.48
C TYR A 98 -7.13 0.52 -1.34
N GLN A 99 -6.38 1.42 -1.95
CA GLN A 99 -6.65 2.85 -1.90
C GLN A 99 -8.02 3.20 -2.50
N ALA A 100 -8.39 2.57 -3.62
CA ALA A 100 -9.71 2.74 -4.22
C ALA A 100 -10.88 2.21 -3.37
N SER A 101 -10.59 1.35 -2.38
CA SER A 101 -11.58 0.77 -1.46
C SER A 101 -11.77 1.58 -0.17
N LEU A 102 -10.90 2.54 0.08
CA LEU A 102 -11.00 3.41 1.26
C LEU A 102 -12.01 4.53 1.01
N ASP A 103 -12.85 4.79 2.00
CA ASP A 103 -13.70 5.96 1.97
C ASP A 103 -12.84 7.21 2.29
N PRO A 104 -12.99 8.30 1.56
CA PRO A 104 -12.27 9.52 1.86
C PRO A 104 -12.73 10.10 3.21
N VAL A 105 -11.77 10.50 4.02
CA VAL A 105 -11.98 11.15 5.33
C VAL A 105 -11.29 12.51 5.37
N ASP A 106 -11.72 13.37 6.27
CA ASP A 106 -11.08 14.66 6.45
C ASP A 106 -9.82 14.52 7.31
N TRP A 107 -8.72 15.03 6.81
CA TRP A 107 -7.42 15.02 7.46
C TRP A 107 -7.02 16.43 7.86
N LYS A 108 -6.61 16.60 9.10
CA LYS A 108 -5.97 17.81 9.61
C LYS A 108 -4.47 17.67 9.50
N VAL A 109 -3.84 18.46 8.65
CA VAL A 109 -2.40 18.40 8.40
C VAL A 109 -1.75 19.71 8.82
N ARG A 110 -0.70 19.60 9.64
CA ARG A 110 0.11 20.72 10.13
C ARG A 110 1.56 20.54 9.72
N PHE A 111 2.11 21.60 9.15
CA PHE A 111 3.52 21.69 8.77
C PHE A 111 4.23 22.65 9.71
N ARG A 112 5.41 22.26 10.19
CA ARG A 112 6.27 23.10 11.02
C ARG A 112 7.15 23.99 10.14
N LEU A 113 7.19 25.26 10.44
CA LEU A 113 8.15 26.24 9.96
C LEU A 113 9.04 26.68 11.12
N ASP A 114 10.16 27.36 10.86
CA ASP A 114 11.15 27.73 11.86
C ASP A 114 10.56 28.45 13.09
N ASN A 115 9.62 29.37 12.88
CA ASN A 115 8.98 30.13 13.95
C ASN A 115 7.44 30.09 13.92
N ASP A 116 6.83 29.26 13.06
CA ASP A 116 5.38 29.21 12.86
C ASP A 116 4.95 27.81 12.42
N ALA A 117 3.65 27.59 12.32
CA ALA A 117 3.08 26.38 11.80
C ALA A 117 1.91 26.70 10.84
N LEU A 118 1.88 25.99 9.73
CA LEU A 118 0.76 26.07 8.77
C LEU A 118 -0.13 24.83 8.89
N GLU A 119 -1.42 25.05 9.01
CA GLU A 119 -2.41 23.99 9.16
C GLU A 119 -3.49 24.11 8.08
N THR A 120 -3.93 22.97 7.56
CA THR A 120 -5.04 22.88 6.64
C THR A 120 -5.79 21.57 6.80
N THR A 121 -7.05 21.56 6.38
CA THR A 121 -7.85 20.33 6.29
C THR A 121 -8.01 19.94 4.83
N VAL A 122 -7.83 18.67 4.52
CA VAL A 122 -8.03 18.08 3.20
C VAL A 122 -8.81 16.77 3.33
N THR A 123 -9.54 16.40 2.29
CA THR A 123 -10.33 15.15 2.25
C THR A 123 -9.61 14.15 1.37
N GLU A 124 -9.09 13.09 1.96
CA GLU A 124 -8.28 12.07 1.26
C GLU A 124 -8.52 10.67 1.86
N THR A 125 -8.11 9.66 1.12
CA THR A 125 -8.30 8.25 1.50
C THR A 125 -7.24 7.74 2.46
N ASP A 126 -6.08 8.36 2.48
CA ASP A 126 -4.95 7.95 3.31
C ASP A 126 -4.07 9.14 3.71
N ARG A 127 -3.23 8.91 4.73
CA ARG A 127 -2.35 9.91 5.31
C ARG A 127 -1.35 10.51 4.31
N SER A 128 -0.78 9.69 3.43
CA SER A 128 0.25 10.15 2.48
C SER A 128 -0.36 11.10 1.45
N SER A 129 -1.49 10.73 0.86
CA SER A 129 -2.26 11.57 -0.06
C SER A 129 -2.72 12.86 0.62
N ALA A 130 -3.14 12.78 1.88
CA ALA A 130 -3.54 13.97 2.66
C ALA A 130 -2.37 14.95 2.85
N ILE A 131 -1.17 14.47 3.13
CA ILE A 131 0.02 15.32 3.27
C ILE A 131 0.38 15.97 1.94
N GLU A 132 0.39 15.24 0.83
CA GLU A 132 0.68 15.78 -0.51
C GLU A 132 -0.33 16.83 -0.93
N THR A 133 -1.63 16.55 -0.79
CA THR A 133 -2.70 17.48 -1.12
C THR A 133 -2.67 18.71 -0.24
N ALA A 134 -2.41 18.57 1.05
CA ALA A 134 -2.26 19.67 1.98
C ALA A 134 -1.05 20.55 1.63
N ARG A 135 0.09 19.95 1.28
CA ARG A 135 1.29 20.64 0.85
C ARG A 135 1.03 21.45 -0.41
N ALA A 136 0.44 20.84 -1.44
CA ALA A 136 0.08 21.54 -2.69
C ALA A 136 -0.90 22.71 -2.46
N LYS A 137 -1.91 22.50 -1.60
CA LYS A 137 -2.88 23.53 -1.23
C LYS A 137 -2.24 24.73 -0.54
N LEU A 138 -1.31 24.48 0.39
CA LEU A 138 -0.58 25.53 1.10
C LEU A 138 0.48 26.19 0.22
N ALA A 139 1.16 25.44 -0.65
CA ALA A 139 2.15 25.97 -1.58
C ALA A 139 1.54 26.98 -2.56
N THR A 140 0.30 26.77 -3.00
CA THR A 140 -0.46 27.73 -3.83
C THR A 140 -0.63 29.08 -3.13
N ARG A 141 -0.71 29.11 -1.81
CA ARG A 141 -0.94 30.31 -1.00
C ARG A 141 0.35 30.91 -0.43
N PHE A 142 1.31 30.09 -0.04
CA PHE A 142 2.53 30.49 0.69
C PHE A 142 3.82 30.26 -0.10
N GLY A 143 3.73 29.70 -1.31
CA GLY A 143 4.89 29.45 -2.17
C GLY A 143 5.76 28.27 -1.69
N SER A 144 7.00 28.21 -2.17
CA SER A 144 7.93 27.10 -1.96
C SER A 144 8.40 26.90 -0.49
N VAL A 145 8.07 27.81 0.40
CA VAL A 145 8.40 27.67 1.85
C VAL A 145 7.77 26.40 2.45
N VAL A 146 6.68 25.91 1.87
CA VAL A 146 5.98 24.70 2.32
C VAL A 146 6.62 23.42 1.78
N ASP A 147 7.42 23.51 0.71
CA ASP A 147 7.97 22.31 0.05
C ASP A 147 8.97 21.57 0.96
N ASP A 148 9.76 22.31 1.73
CA ASP A 148 10.75 21.78 2.66
C ASP A 148 10.25 21.68 4.11
N ALA A 149 9.00 22.11 4.39
CA ALA A 149 8.44 22.09 5.74
C ALA A 149 8.19 20.67 6.23
N GLU A 150 8.59 20.39 7.47
CA GLU A 150 8.32 19.10 8.12
C GLU A 150 6.86 18.95 8.50
N VAL A 151 6.35 17.73 8.35
CA VAL A 151 5.00 17.38 8.81
C VAL A 151 5.03 17.19 10.32
N GLU A 152 4.39 18.08 11.06
CA GLU A 152 4.26 18.00 12.51
C GLU A 152 3.10 17.10 12.93
N LEU A 153 1.98 17.18 12.22
CA LEU A 153 0.75 16.46 12.50
C LEU A 153 0.04 16.08 11.21
N ALA A 154 -0.47 14.88 11.14
CA ALA A 154 -1.46 14.46 10.15
C ALA A 154 -2.37 13.42 10.81
N GLU A 155 -3.59 13.84 11.15
CA GLU A 155 -4.59 13.05 11.88
C GLU A 155 -5.96 13.16 11.22
N GLU A 156 -6.77 12.11 11.36
CA GLU A 156 -8.15 12.13 10.92
C GLU A 156 -8.99 13.03 11.82
N VAL A 157 -9.88 13.82 11.20
CA VAL A 157 -10.86 14.64 11.91
C VAL A 157 -12.05 13.75 12.27
N SER A 158 -12.14 13.35 13.53
CA SER A 158 -13.31 12.64 14.04
C SER A 158 -14.55 13.54 13.96
N LYS A 159 -15.62 13.02 13.35
CA LYS A 159 -16.94 13.67 13.35
C LYS A 159 -17.65 13.40 14.65
#